data_e3d824aea90ebb482cbed6439f0847df
#
_entry.id   e3d824aea90ebb482cbed6439f0847df
#
_cell.length_a   1.000
_cell.length_b   1.000
_cell.length_c   1.000
_cell.angle_alpha   90.00
_cell.angle_beta   90.00
_cell.angle_gamma   90.00
#
_symmetry.space_group_name_H-M   'P 1'
#
loop_
_entity.id
_entity.type
_entity.pdbx_description
1 polymer ?
#
loop_
_entity_poly.entity_id
_entity_poly.type
_entity_poly.pdbx_seq_one_letter_code
_entity_poly.pdbx_strand_id
1 'polypeptide(L)'
;MTTERKQRLDTALVDRQLVESREKAQALILAGKVKVNGQKAAKAGQSIATEALLEVEEPLKYVSRGGFKLEAALAHFQVPVKGRVCFDIGASTGGFSDCLLQQGAARVHAVDTGAGQIDWKLRNDPRIVLHEHVNARYLTFEEMGELAGLIVCDVSFISVTLLIPALAALLAPEGDWIILVKPQFEVGRELVGKGGIVRDPAAHRMACEKVASALAAAGFSSTLMESPILGAEGNREFLLHARSDALLATKAAAH
;
A
#
# COMPACT_ATOMS: atom_id res chain seq x y z
N MET A 1 -46.33 -27.41 -10.83
CA MET A 1 -44.99 -27.36 -10.22
C MET A 1 -44.02 -26.94 -11.32
N THR A 2 -43.64 -25.67 -11.33
CA THR A 2 -42.65 -25.15 -12.30
C THR A 2 -41.29 -25.70 -11.90
N THR A 3 -40.72 -26.56 -12.73
CA THR A 3 -39.36 -27.08 -12.51
C THR A 3 -38.38 -25.93 -12.58
N GLU A 4 -37.81 -25.56 -11.44
CA GLU A 4 -36.80 -24.50 -11.34
C GLU A 4 -35.62 -24.86 -12.25
N ARG A 5 -35.42 -24.11 -13.32
CA ARG A 5 -34.29 -24.31 -14.23
C ARG A 5 -32.99 -24.07 -13.48
N LYS A 6 -32.10 -25.06 -13.53
CA LYS A 6 -30.77 -24.98 -12.89
C LYS A 6 -29.68 -24.91 -13.94
N GLN A 7 -28.63 -24.18 -13.61
CA GLN A 7 -27.44 -24.06 -14.47
C GLN A 7 -26.15 -24.10 -13.61
N ARG A 8 -25.04 -24.36 -14.25
CA ARG A 8 -23.75 -24.39 -13.57
C ARG A 8 -23.32 -22.93 -13.24
N LEU A 9 -22.74 -22.73 -12.08
CA LEU A 9 -22.30 -21.40 -11.62
C LEU A 9 -21.25 -20.78 -12.55
N ASP A 10 -20.22 -21.56 -12.95
CA ASP A 10 -19.17 -21.07 -13.85
C ASP A 10 -19.72 -20.62 -15.22
N THR A 11 -20.72 -21.32 -15.73
CA THR A 11 -21.41 -20.96 -16.98
C THR A 11 -22.32 -19.75 -16.77
N ALA A 12 -23.09 -19.73 -15.67
CA ALA A 12 -23.98 -18.62 -15.35
C ALA A 12 -23.25 -17.26 -15.25
N LEU A 13 -22.04 -17.25 -14.70
CA LEU A 13 -21.23 -16.03 -14.59
C LEU A 13 -20.84 -15.48 -15.97
N VAL A 14 -20.52 -16.35 -16.93
CA VAL A 14 -20.19 -15.93 -18.31
C VAL A 14 -21.44 -15.51 -19.06
N ASP A 15 -22.51 -16.29 -19.00
CA ASP A 15 -23.78 -16.01 -19.71
C ASP A 15 -24.39 -14.66 -19.28
N ARG A 16 -24.20 -14.28 -18.00
CA ARG A 16 -24.64 -12.98 -17.47
C ARG A 16 -23.61 -11.86 -17.61
N GLN A 17 -22.52 -12.13 -18.34
CA GLN A 17 -21.43 -11.14 -18.60
C GLN A 17 -20.78 -10.59 -17.32
N LEU A 18 -20.80 -11.34 -16.22
CA LEU A 18 -20.14 -11.00 -14.97
C LEU A 18 -18.64 -11.29 -15.00
N VAL A 19 -18.21 -12.15 -15.94
CA VAL A 19 -16.81 -12.50 -16.19
C VAL A 19 -16.61 -12.80 -17.68
N GLU A 20 -15.37 -12.66 -18.16
CA GLU A 20 -15.03 -12.78 -19.57
C GLU A 20 -14.92 -14.22 -20.07
N SER A 21 -14.54 -15.18 -19.18
CA SER A 21 -14.36 -16.58 -19.54
C SER A 21 -14.67 -17.53 -18.37
N ARG A 22 -14.89 -18.82 -18.70
CA ARG A 22 -15.12 -19.86 -17.68
C ARG A 22 -13.91 -20.10 -16.80
N GLU A 23 -12.71 -20.01 -17.35
CA GLU A 23 -11.44 -20.13 -16.61
C GLU A 23 -11.36 -19.04 -15.55
N LYS A 24 -11.69 -17.79 -15.92
CA LYS A 24 -11.73 -16.65 -14.98
C LYS A 24 -12.83 -16.83 -13.93
N ALA A 25 -14.02 -17.34 -14.33
CA ALA A 25 -15.09 -17.67 -13.40
C ALA A 25 -14.62 -18.71 -12.36
N GLN A 26 -13.98 -19.78 -12.80
CA GLN A 26 -13.48 -20.84 -11.93
C GLN A 26 -12.40 -20.33 -10.96
N ALA A 27 -11.48 -19.51 -11.44
CA ALA A 27 -10.44 -18.87 -10.61
C ALA A 27 -11.06 -17.98 -9.53
N LEU A 28 -12.03 -17.13 -9.86
CA LEU A 28 -12.71 -16.26 -8.91
C LEU A 28 -13.54 -17.04 -7.87
N ILE A 29 -14.20 -18.13 -8.30
CA ILE A 29 -14.94 -19.00 -7.38
C ILE A 29 -13.97 -19.69 -6.41
N LEU A 30 -12.86 -20.22 -6.92
CA LEU A 30 -11.82 -20.87 -6.10
C LEU A 30 -11.21 -19.88 -5.10
N ALA A 31 -11.00 -18.63 -5.51
CA ALA A 31 -10.52 -17.54 -4.66
C ALA A 31 -11.58 -17.04 -3.66
N GLY A 32 -12.80 -17.59 -3.67
CA GLY A 32 -13.90 -17.17 -2.77
C GLY A 32 -14.45 -15.77 -3.06
N LYS A 33 -14.27 -15.28 -4.29
CA LYS A 33 -14.68 -13.95 -4.77
C LYS A 33 -16.08 -13.92 -5.39
N VAL A 34 -16.80 -15.04 -5.37
CA VAL A 34 -18.16 -15.16 -5.92
C VAL A 34 -19.12 -15.52 -4.80
N LYS A 35 -20.26 -14.78 -4.75
CA LYS A 35 -21.38 -15.11 -3.86
C LYS A 35 -22.59 -15.49 -4.68
N VAL A 36 -23.36 -16.43 -4.16
CA VAL A 36 -24.65 -16.87 -4.68
C VAL A 36 -25.68 -16.62 -3.58
N ASN A 37 -26.64 -15.75 -3.84
CA ASN A 37 -27.65 -15.32 -2.85
C ASN A 37 -27.01 -14.85 -1.51
N GLY A 38 -25.93 -14.07 -1.60
CA GLY A 38 -25.18 -13.54 -0.46
C GLY A 38 -24.21 -14.51 0.23
N GLN A 39 -24.18 -15.80 -0.15
CA GLN A 39 -23.29 -16.81 0.41
C GLN A 39 -22.12 -17.11 -0.52
N LYS A 40 -20.92 -17.32 0.02
CA LYS A 40 -19.75 -17.70 -0.79
C LYS A 40 -20.01 -18.98 -1.57
N ALA A 41 -19.67 -18.96 -2.85
CA ALA A 41 -19.78 -20.14 -3.72
C ALA A 41 -18.86 -21.26 -3.25
N ALA A 42 -19.39 -22.49 -3.20
CA ALA A 42 -18.64 -23.65 -2.72
C ALA A 42 -17.69 -24.24 -3.77
N LYS A 43 -18.12 -24.28 -5.05
CA LYS A 43 -17.35 -24.84 -6.17
C LYS A 43 -17.87 -24.37 -7.51
N ALA A 44 -16.99 -24.30 -8.51
CA ALA A 44 -17.30 -23.81 -9.85
C ALA A 44 -18.46 -24.57 -10.54
N GLY A 45 -18.50 -25.86 -10.38
CA GLY A 45 -19.54 -26.72 -10.98
C GLY A 45 -20.83 -26.80 -10.18
N GLN A 46 -21.02 -26.01 -9.10
CA GLN A 46 -22.29 -26.10 -8.35
C GLN A 46 -23.47 -25.69 -9.21
N SER A 47 -24.58 -26.40 -9.03
CA SER A 47 -25.84 -26.10 -9.70
C SER A 47 -26.58 -25.02 -8.93
N ILE A 48 -26.96 -23.97 -9.61
CA ILE A 48 -27.70 -22.82 -9.05
C ILE A 48 -29.01 -22.63 -9.81
N ALA A 49 -30.01 -22.03 -9.17
CA ALA A 49 -31.22 -21.59 -9.83
C ALA A 49 -30.90 -20.54 -10.90
N THR A 50 -31.60 -20.54 -12.01
CA THR A 50 -31.41 -19.53 -13.07
C THR A 50 -31.66 -18.11 -12.56
N GLU A 51 -32.46 -17.94 -11.53
CA GLU A 51 -32.82 -16.66 -10.92
C GLU A 51 -31.91 -16.28 -9.74
N ALA A 52 -30.91 -17.12 -9.38
CA ALA A 52 -30.03 -16.86 -8.25
C ALA A 52 -29.30 -15.52 -8.41
N LEU A 53 -29.23 -14.72 -7.35
CA LEU A 53 -28.43 -13.50 -7.32
C LEU A 53 -26.95 -13.89 -7.32
N LEU A 54 -26.20 -13.39 -8.28
CA LEU A 54 -24.75 -13.60 -8.38
C LEU A 54 -24.04 -12.28 -8.11
N GLU A 55 -23.10 -12.32 -7.20
CA GLU A 55 -22.20 -11.21 -6.89
C GLU A 55 -20.75 -11.66 -7.13
N VAL A 56 -20.01 -10.87 -7.88
CA VAL A 56 -18.57 -11.08 -8.11
C VAL A 56 -17.85 -9.92 -7.45
N GLU A 57 -16.99 -10.24 -6.49
CA GLU A 57 -16.09 -9.23 -5.93
C GLU A 57 -15.04 -8.89 -7.00
N GLU A 58 -15.06 -7.66 -7.48
CA GLU A 58 -14.01 -7.19 -8.38
C GLU A 58 -12.64 -7.35 -7.72
N PRO A 59 -11.64 -7.85 -8.45
CA PRO A 59 -10.27 -7.85 -7.96
C PRO A 59 -9.89 -6.42 -7.57
N LEU A 60 -9.30 -6.26 -6.40
CA LEU A 60 -8.73 -4.97 -6.04
C LEU A 60 -7.74 -4.53 -7.12
N LYS A 61 -7.69 -3.24 -7.41
CA LYS A 61 -6.72 -2.64 -8.32
C LYS A 61 -5.28 -2.99 -7.92
N TYR A 62 -5.03 -3.07 -6.62
CA TYR A 62 -3.75 -3.41 -6.02
C TYR A 62 -3.87 -4.68 -5.18
N VAL A 63 -2.75 -5.36 -4.94
CA VAL A 63 -2.69 -6.60 -4.12
C VAL A 63 -3.16 -6.39 -2.67
N SER A 64 -3.19 -5.14 -2.20
CA SER A 64 -3.78 -4.78 -0.91
C SER A 64 -4.33 -3.35 -0.90
N ARG A 65 -5.10 -3.01 0.16
CA ARG A 65 -5.65 -1.65 0.36
C ARG A 65 -4.58 -0.56 0.46
N GLY A 66 -3.33 -0.92 0.84
CA GLY A 66 -2.20 0.00 0.89
C GLY A 66 -2.00 0.76 -0.41
N GLY A 67 -2.12 0.09 -1.56
CA GLY A 67 -1.94 0.71 -2.87
C GLY A 67 -2.82 1.93 -3.11
N PHE A 68 -4.07 1.94 -2.61
CA PHE A 68 -4.96 3.10 -2.73
C PHE A 68 -4.50 4.30 -1.87
N LYS A 69 -3.84 4.06 -0.74
CA LYS A 69 -3.27 5.14 0.09
C LYS A 69 -2.14 5.83 -0.66
N LEU A 70 -1.22 5.04 -1.22
CA LEU A 70 -0.10 5.57 -1.98
C LEU A 70 -0.56 6.26 -3.26
N GLU A 71 -1.50 5.68 -4.00
CA GLU A 71 -2.07 6.30 -5.20
C GLU A 71 -2.60 7.70 -4.92
N ALA A 72 -3.39 7.84 -3.86
CA ALA A 72 -3.93 9.13 -3.46
C ALA A 72 -2.84 10.14 -3.08
N ALA A 73 -1.79 9.70 -2.36
CA ALA A 73 -0.66 10.56 -2.01
C ALA A 73 0.13 11.01 -3.25
N LEU A 74 0.43 10.09 -4.16
CA LEU A 74 1.13 10.41 -5.41
C LEU A 74 0.36 11.44 -6.24
N ALA A 75 -0.96 11.30 -6.34
CA ALA A 75 -1.83 12.23 -7.05
C ALA A 75 -1.93 13.59 -6.34
N HIS A 76 -2.13 13.60 -5.02
CA HIS A 76 -2.28 14.83 -4.24
C HIS A 76 -1.01 15.68 -4.24
N PHE A 77 0.14 15.05 -4.00
CA PHE A 77 1.43 15.74 -3.95
C PHE A 77 2.11 15.87 -5.31
N GLN A 78 1.51 15.33 -6.36
CA GLN A 78 2.03 15.33 -7.73
C GLN A 78 3.45 14.75 -7.84
N VAL A 79 3.69 13.63 -7.12
CA VAL A 79 4.99 12.95 -7.11
C VAL A 79 5.11 12.04 -8.32
N PRO A 80 6.07 12.28 -9.24
CA PRO A 80 6.29 11.40 -10.39
C PRO A 80 6.96 10.10 -9.95
N VAL A 81 6.53 8.97 -10.53
CA VAL A 81 7.09 7.64 -10.25
C VAL A 81 7.79 7.06 -11.47
N LYS A 82 7.29 7.37 -12.67
CA LYS A 82 7.75 6.77 -13.92
C LYS A 82 9.26 6.85 -14.09
N GLY A 83 9.88 5.70 -14.33
CA GLY A 83 11.32 5.56 -14.58
C GLY A 83 12.22 5.69 -13.34
N ARG A 84 11.65 5.87 -12.13
CA ARG A 84 12.43 5.99 -10.89
C ARG A 84 12.75 4.63 -10.28
N VAL A 85 13.86 4.58 -9.57
CA VAL A 85 14.13 3.56 -8.55
C VAL A 85 13.37 3.96 -7.29
N CYS A 86 12.59 3.04 -6.74
CA CYS A 86 11.77 3.27 -5.56
C CYS A 86 12.12 2.29 -4.45
N PHE A 87 12.10 2.75 -3.20
CA PHE A 87 12.22 1.88 -2.03
C PHE A 87 10.87 1.84 -1.31
N ASP A 88 10.34 0.64 -1.10
CA ASP A 88 9.11 0.39 -0.34
C ASP A 88 9.50 -0.22 1.01
N ILE A 89 9.44 0.59 2.06
CA ILE A 89 9.85 0.24 3.42
C ILE A 89 8.65 -0.20 4.24
N GLY A 90 8.65 -1.47 4.63
CA GLY A 90 7.51 -2.16 5.23
C GLY A 90 6.57 -2.72 4.14
N ALA A 91 7.14 -3.39 3.15
CA ALA A 91 6.42 -3.81 1.96
C ALA A 91 5.25 -4.77 2.25
N SER A 92 5.35 -5.64 3.27
CA SER A 92 4.31 -6.59 3.67
C SER A 92 3.76 -7.38 2.46
N THR A 93 2.48 -7.28 2.15
CA THR A 93 1.86 -7.93 0.98
C THR A 93 2.20 -7.26 -0.36
N GLY A 94 2.83 -6.09 -0.35
CA GLY A 94 3.28 -5.39 -1.56
C GLY A 94 2.29 -4.37 -2.12
N GLY A 95 1.36 -3.85 -1.30
CA GLY A 95 0.37 -2.89 -1.80
C GLY A 95 0.99 -1.60 -2.35
N PHE A 96 2.00 -1.05 -1.68
CA PHE A 96 2.74 0.12 -2.17
C PHE A 96 3.60 -0.26 -3.37
N SER A 97 4.32 -1.38 -3.32
CA SER A 97 5.11 -1.90 -4.45
C SER A 97 4.28 -2.06 -5.71
N ASP A 98 3.08 -2.66 -5.63
CA ASP A 98 2.18 -2.83 -6.77
C ASP A 98 1.73 -1.46 -7.34
N CYS A 99 1.43 -0.50 -6.48
CA CYS A 99 1.10 0.86 -6.90
C CYS A 99 2.28 1.51 -7.64
N LEU A 100 3.49 1.44 -7.10
CA LEU A 100 4.70 1.97 -7.74
C LEU A 100 4.95 1.35 -9.12
N LEU A 101 4.82 0.03 -9.24
CA LEU A 101 5.00 -0.67 -10.53
C LEU A 101 3.94 -0.26 -11.56
N GLN A 102 2.67 -0.12 -11.15
CA GLN A 102 1.59 0.34 -12.03
C GLN A 102 1.75 1.81 -12.45
N GLN A 103 2.40 2.64 -11.61
CA GLN A 103 2.78 4.01 -11.92
C GLN A 103 4.07 4.12 -12.75
N GLY A 104 4.68 2.98 -13.11
CA GLY A 104 5.81 2.92 -14.03
C GLY A 104 7.17 3.06 -13.37
N ALA A 105 7.34 2.68 -12.10
CA ALA A 105 8.65 2.56 -11.48
C ALA A 105 9.58 1.66 -12.32
N ALA A 106 10.83 2.07 -12.47
CA ALA A 106 11.85 1.27 -13.17
C ALA A 106 12.28 0.06 -12.32
N ARG A 107 12.37 0.25 -11.01
CA ARG A 107 12.72 -0.77 -10.02
C ARG A 107 12.10 -0.43 -8.67
N VAL A 108 11.71 -1.45 -7.92
CA VAL A 108 11.22 -1.31 -6.55
C VAL A 108 11.99 -2.25 -5.65
N HIS A 109 12.72 -1.70 -4.69
CA HIS A 109 13.32 -2.43 -3.59
C HIS A 109 12.27 -2.56 -2.48
N ALA A 110 11.72 -3.75 -2.33
CA ALA A 110 10.72 -4.07 -1.32
C ALA A 110 11.41 -4.61 -0.06
N VAL A 111 11.42 -3.81 1.00
CA VAL A 111 12.13 -4.09 2.26
C VAL A 111 11.14 -4.43 3.36
N ASP A 112 11.32 -5.57 4.02
CA ASP A 112 10.50 -5.98 5.17
C ASP A 112 11.31 -6.79 6.19
N THR A 113 10.95 -6.67 7.47
CA THR A 113 11.50 -7.53 8.53
C THR A 113 10.93 -8.93 8.51
N GLY A 114 9.73 -9.12 7.96
CA GLY A 114 9.10 -10.40 7.70
C GLY A 114 9.61 -11.06 6.43
N ALA A 115 9.08 -12.24 6.14
CA ALA A 115 9.34 -12.96 4.90
C ALA A 115 8.11 -13.72 4.41
N GLY A 116 8.07 -13.99 3.11
CA GLY A 116 7.00 -14.78 2.49
C GLY A 116 5.64 -14.08 2.44
N GLN A 117 5.56 -12.79 2.76
CA GLN A 117 4.29 -12.06 2.81
C GLN A 117 3.92 -11.42 1.47
N ILE A 118 4.90 -11.04 0.67
CA ILE A 118 4.68 -10.35 -0.59
C ILE A 118 3.89 -11.23 -1.57
N ASP A 119 2.94 -10.64 -2.26
CA ASP A 119 2.10 -11.32 -3.24
C ASP A 119 2.94 -12.01 -4.30
N TRP A 120 2.52 -13.23 -4.71
CA TRP A 120 3.25 -14.05 -5.66
C TRP A 120 3.48 -13.35 -7.02
N LYS A 121 2.52 -12.56 -7.47
CA LYS A 121 2.62 -11.76 -8.70
C LYS A 121 3.81 -10.78 -8.63
N LEU A 122 3.98 -10.11 -7.48
CA LEU A 122 5.05 -9.15 -7.28
C LEU A 122 6.40 -9.84 -7.10
N ARG A 123 6.44 -10.95 -6.37
CA ARG A 123 7.66 -11.76 -6.17
C ARG A 123 8.30 -12.21 -7.50
N ASN A 124 7.49 -12.39 -8.54
CA ASN A 124 7.94 -12.81 -9.88
C ASN A 124 8.09 -11.65 -10.88
N ASP A 125 7.84 -10.40 -10.48
CA ASP A 125 8.07 -9.24 -11.36
C ASP A 125 9.58 -8.91 -11.38
N PRO A 126 10.23 -8.88 -12.54
CA PRO A 126 11.68 -8.64 -12.65
C PRO A 126 12.11 -7.25 -12.17
N ARG A 127 11.17 -6.34 -11.96
CA ARG A 127 11.44 -5.00 -11.43
C ARG A 127 11.46 -4.95 -9.91
N ILE A 128 11.03 -6.03 -9.22
CA ILE A 128 11.05 -6.13 -7.76
C ILE A 128 12.36 -6.75 -7.30
N VAL A 129 13.03 -6.08 -6.38
CA VAL A 129 14.15 -6.61 -5.60
C VAL A 129 13.70 -6.78 -4.17
N LEU A 130 13.63 -8.02 -3.70
CA LEU A 130 13.15 -8.34 -2.35
C LEU A 130 14.29 -8.32 -1.35
N HIS A 131 14.07 -7.62 -0.24
CA HIS A 131 14.92 -7.59 0.94
C HIS A 131 14.10 -8.05 2.15
N GLU A 132 13.96 -9.37 2.30
CA GLU A 132 13.24 -9.98 3.43
C GLU A 132 14.19 -10.19 4.62
N HIS A 133 13.65 -10.21 5.85
CA HIS A 133 14.42 -10.27 7.11
C HIS A 133 15.37 -9.08 7.31
N VAL A 134 15.10 -7.94 6.69
CA VAL A 134 15.93 -6.75 6.75
C VAL A 134 15.28 -5.68 7.63
N ASN A 135 16.02 -5.18 8.60
CA ASN A 135 15.58 -4.07 9.44
C ASN A 135 16.03 -2.75 8.81
N ALA A 136 15.07 -2.00 8.27
CA ALA A 136 15.32 -0.74 7.57
C ALA A 136 16.01 0.35 8.40
N ARG A 137 16.06 0.20 9.73
CA ARG A 137 16.80 1.09 10.62
C ARG A 137 18.32 1.05 10.39
N TYR A 138 18.82 -0.01 9.80
CA TYR A 138 20.26 -0.25 9.60
C TYR A 138 20.64 -0.38 8.14
N LEU A 139 19.74 -0.04 7.21
CA LEU A 139 20.01 -0.09 5.78
C LEU A 139 21.19 0.81 5.41
N THR A 140 22.04 0.28 4.54
CA THR A 140 23.21 0.96 4.00
C THR A 140 23.15 1.04 2.47
N PHE A 141 23.96 1.93 1.90
CA PHE A 141 24.09 2.03 0.45
C PHE A 141 24.66 0.73 -0.16
N GLU A 142 25.59 0.08 0.54
CA GLU A 142 26.23 -1.17 0.09
C GLU A 142 25.21 -2.29 -0.06
N GLU A 143 24.22 -2.35 0.83
CA GLU A 143 23.14 -3.36 0.76
C GLU A 143 22.16 -3.07 -0.35
N MET A 144 21.85 -1.80 -0.61
CA MET A 144 20.86 -1.39 -1.62
C MET A 144 21.47 -1.26 -3.02
N GLY A 145 22.75 -0.91 -3.13
CA GLY A 145 23.52 -0.78 -4.38
C GLY A 145 23.18 0.46 -5.22
N GLU A 146 22.13 1.18 -4.88
CA GLU A 146 21.70 2.39 -5.60
C GLU A 146 20.88 3.33 -4.70
N LEU A 147 20.76 4.60 -5.09
CA LEU A 147 19.93 5.59 -4.40
C LEU A 147 18.48 5.55 -4.91
N ALA A 148 17.54 5.81 -4.01
CA ALA A 148 16.12 5.90 -4.36
C ALA A 148 15.78 7.29 -4.90
N GLY A 149 15.07 7.35 -6.02
CA GLY A 149 14.39 8.56 -6.47
C GLY A 149 13.10 8.82 -5.68
N LEU A 150 12.51 7.77 -5.09
CA LEU A 150 11.34 7.85 -4.22
C LEU A 150 11.45 6.79 -3.12
N ILE A 151 11.33 7.20 -1.87
CA ILE A 151 11.16 6.28 -0.74
C ILE A 151 9.72 6.37 -0.24
N VAL A 152 9.05 5.23 -0.11
CA VAL A 152 7.73 5.12 0.51
C VAL A 152 7.83 4.27 1.77
N CYS A 153 7.14 4.66 2.85
CA CYS A 153 7.20 4.00 4.15
C CYS A 153 5.80 3.67 4.66
N ASP A 154 5.52 2.40 4.91
CA ASP A 154 4.31 1.89 5.57
C ASP A 154 4.69 0.89 6.67
N VAL A 155 5.33 1.36 7.73
CA VAL A 155 5.81 0.52 8.84
C VAL A 155 4.80 0.43 9.97
N SER A 156 4.85 -0.69 10.70
CA SER A 156 4.01 -0.95 11.88
C SER A 156 4.86 -1.36 13.08
N PHE A 157 4.33 -1.11 14.29
CA PHE A 157 4.94 -1.48 15.57
C PHE A 157 6.25 -0.76 15.91
N ILE A 158 6.62 0.26 15.15
CA ILE A 158 7.79 1.11 15.34
C ILE A 158 7.45 2.54 14.93
N SER A 159 8.05 3.52 15.60
CA SER A 159 7.99 4.91 15.12
C SER A 159 8.83 5.04 13.84
N VAL A 160 8.23 5.63 12.79
CA VAL A 160 8.95 5.86 11.53
C VAL A 160 10.12 6.83 11.69
N THR A 161 10.10 7.67 12.74
CA THR A 161 11.20 8.61 13.02
C THR A 161 12.54 7.91 13.23
N LEU A 162 12.53 6.64 13.69
CA LEU A 162 13.74 5.85 13.90
C LEU A 162 14.41 5.38 12.59
N LEU A 163 13.68 5.44 11.48
CA LEU A 163 14.17 5.03 10.16
C LEU A 163 14.77 6.21 9.38
N ILE A 164 14.35 7.44 9.70
CA ILE A 164 14.73 8.65 8.95
C ILE A 164 16.25 8.77 8.76
N PRO A 165 17.11 8.59 9.79
CA PRO A 165 18.55 8.77 9.61
C PRO A 165 19.17 7.82 8.57
N ALA A 166 18.80 6.54 8.59
CA ALA A 166 19.32 5.55 7.65
C ALA A 166 18.78 5.80 6.23
N LEU A 167 17.49 6.07 6.11
CA LEU A 167 16.85 6.24 4.82
C LEU A 167 17.21 7.58 4.14
N ALA A 168 17.50 8.63 4.92
CA ALA A 168 17.94 9.92 4.38
C ALA A 168 19.24 9.79 3.57
N ALA A 169 20.15 8.94 4.00
CA ALA A 169 21.39 8.64 3.28
C ALA A 169 21.19 7.85 1.98
N LEU A 170 20.03 7.23 1.80
CA LEU A 170 19.67 6.41 0.65
C LEU A 170 18.78 7.15 -0.36
N LEU A 171 18.33 8.35 -0.05
CA LEU A 171 17.54 9.16 -0.96
C LEU A 171 18.44 9.96 -1.90
N ALA A 172 18.14 9.92 -3.18
CA ALA A 172 18.81 10.76 -4.17
C ALA A 172 18.57 12.27 -3.85
N PRO A 173 19.49 13.16 -4.24
CA PRO A 173 19.37 14.60 -3.93
C PRO A 173 18.04 15.23 -4.35
N GLU A 174 17.47 14.77 -5.47
CA GLU A 174 16.16 15.24 -5.98
C GLU A 174 15.02 14.26 -5.64
N GLY A 175 15.24 13.37 -4.70
CA GLY A 175 14.28 12.36 -4.31
C GLY A 175 13.12 12.90 -3.51
N ASP A 176 12.07 12.11 -3.51
CA ASP A 176 10.85 12.35 -2.74
C ASP A 176 10.67 11.28 -1.66
N TRP A 177 10.01 11.65 -0.57
CA TRP A 177 9.50 10.71 0.42
C TRP A 177 7.99 10.74 0.47
N ILE A 178 7.37 9.56 0.67
CA ILE A 178 5.99 9.45 1.11
C ILE A 178 5.95 8.54 2.33
N ILE A 179 5.55 9.09 3.46
CA ILE A 179 5.54 8.39 4.75
C ILE A 179 4.10 8.26 5.24
N LEU A 180 3.64 7.04 5.46
CA LEU A 180 2.38 6.78 6.14
C LEU A 180 2.59 6.90 7.65
N VAL A 181 2.02 7.94 8.23
CA VAL A 181 2.02 8.19 9.68
C VAL A 181 0.85 7.46 10.31
N LYS A 182 1.15 6.56 11.22
CA LYS A 182 0.18 5.79 12.00
C LYS A 182 0.22 6.29 13.44
N PRO A 183 -0.74 7.10 13.88
CA PRO A 183 -0.69 7.74 15.20
C PRO A 183 -0.44 6.76 16.35
N GLN A 184 -1.02 5.56 16.29
CA GLN A 184 -0.87 4.54 17.32
C GLN A 184 0.59 4.05 17.55
N PHE A 185 1.50 4.30 16.58
CA PHE A 185 2.92 3.96 16.71
C PHE A 185 3.81 5.18 16.94
N GLU A 186 3.23 6.38 16.90
CA GLU A 186 3.97 7.63 17.07
C GLU A 186 3.72 8.30 18.41
N VAL A 187 2.54 8.15 18.99
CA VAL A 187 2.19 8.72 20.31
C VAL A 187 2.56 7.78 21.46
N GLY A 188 2.53 8.31 22.68
CA GLY A 188 2.68 7.51 23.91
C GLY A 188 1.53 6.51 24.10
N ARG A 189 1.80 5.43 24.81
CA ARG A 189 0.82 4.35 25.06
C ARG A 189 -0.44 4.83 25.76
N GLU A 190 -0.33 5.88 26.56
CA GLU A 190 -1.42 6.51 27.31
C GLU A 190 -2.46 7.18 26.39
N LEU A 191 -2.09 7.52 25.16
CA LEU A 191 -2.98 8.11 24.15
C LEU A 191 -3.59 7.06 23.21
N VAL A 192 -3.17 5.81 23.34
CA VAL A 192 -3.69 4.69 22.56
C VAL A 192 -4.84 4.02 23.33
N GLY A 193 -6.05 4.17 22.84
CA GLY A 193 -7.25 3.63 23.47
C GLY A 193 -7.44 2.12 23.24
N LYS A 194 -8.58 1.63 23.75
CA LYS A 194 -8.98 0.23 23.60
C LYS A 194 -8.98 -0.18 22.12
N GLY A 195 -8.41 -1.35 21.83
CA GLY A 195 -8.29 -1.88 20.47
C GLY A 195 -7.15 -1.25 19.65
N GLY A 196 -6.20 -0.54 20.28
CA GLY A 196 -5.09 0.07 19.55
C GLY A 196 -5.49 1.34 18.77
N ILE A 197 -6.63 1.96 19.10
CA ILE A 197 -7.18 3.08 18.33
C ILE A 197 -6.90 4.41 19.01
N VAL A 198 -6.28 5.34 18.29
CA VAL A 198 -6.12 6.75 18.67
C VAL A 198 -7.33 7.52 18.15
N ARG A 199 -8.12 8.14 19.06
CA ARG A 199 -9.34 8.87 18.71
C ARG A 199 -9.20 10.38 18.85
N ASP A 200 -8.30 10.82 19.71
CA ASP A 200 -8.13 12.25 20.01
C ASP A 200 -7.46 12.98 18.81
N PRO A 201 -8.11 14.00 18.24
CA PRO A 201 -7.50 14.81 17.19
C PRO A 201 -6.20 15.52 17.60
N ALA A 202 -6.04 15.81 18.89
CA ALA A 202 -4.79 16.38 19.39
C ALA A 202 -3.64 15.36 19.30
N ALA A 203 -3.91 14.09 19.65
CA ALA A 203 -2.93 13.02 19.51
C ALA A 203 -2.58 12.74 18.03
N HIS A 204 -3.53 12.86 17.10
CA HIS A 204 -3.25 12.78 15.67
C HIS A 204 -2.29 13.88 15.22
N ARG A 205 -2.52 15.14 15.64
CA ARG A 205 -1.61 16.26 15.31
C ARG A 205 -0.22 16.04 15.90
N MET A 206 -0.14 15.64 17.17
CA MET A 206 1.14 15.33 17.82
C MET A 206 1.95 14.26 17.05
N ALA A 207 1.29 13.20 16.59
CA ALA A 207 1.94 12.16 15.78
C ALA A 207 2.52 12.73 14.47
N CYS A 208 1.75 13.53 13.76
CA CYS A 208 2.18 14.15 12.50
C CYS A 208 3.31 15.16 12.72
N GLU A 209 3.19 16.01 13.74
CA GLU A 209 4.20 17.02 14.10
C GLU A 209 5.52 16.38 14.52
N LYS A 210 5.47 15.27 15.26
CA LYS A 210 6.67 14.50 15.64
C LYS A 210 7.43 14.01 14.40
N VAL A 211 6.73 13.42 13.43
CA VAL A 211 7.37 12.92 12.20
C VAL A 211 7.88 14.08 11.35
N ALA A 212 7.09 15.14 11.19
CA ALA A 212 7.49 16.34 10.45
C ALA A 212 8.73 17.01 11.08
N SER A 213 8.78 17.09 12.42
CA SER A 213 9.95 17.64 13.15
C SER A 213 11.19 16.77 12.95
N ALA A 214 11.06 15.45 12.94
CA ALA A 214 12.18 14.55 12.69
C ALA A 214 12.71 14.67 11.25
N LEU A 215 11.82 14.87 10.27
CA LEU A 215 12.20 15.17 8.88
C LEU A 215 12.91 16.51 8.78
N ALA A 216 12.38 17.56 9.43
CA ALA A 216 13.01 18.89 9.44
C ALA A 216 14.41 18.86 10.07
N ALA A 217 14.60 18.11 11.15
CA ALA A 217 15.91 17.90 11.76
C ALA A 217 16.91 17.18 10.83
N ALA A 218 16.41 16.41 9.87
CA ALA A 218 17.21 15.75 8.84
C ALA A 218 17.36 16.59 7.55
N GLY A 219 16.85 17.85 7.51
CA GLY A 219 16.97 18.76 6.38
C GLY A 219 15.90 18.59 5.30
N PHE A 220 14.69 18.18 5.69
CA PHE A 220 13.57 17.97 4.77
C PHE A 220 12.35 18.80 5.19
N SER A 221 11.80 19.57 4.26
CA SER A 221 10.47 20.17 4.40
C SER A 221 9.38 19.16 4.03
N SER A 222 8.26 19.19 4.76
CA SER A 222 7.17 18.25 4.52
C SER A 222 5.79 18.90 4.45
N THR A 223 4.89 18.25 3.72
CA THR A 223 3.47 18.59 3.62
C THR A 223 2.62 17.36 3.98
N LEU A 224 1.41 17.60 4.50
CA LEU A 224 0.55 16.56 5.08
C LEU A 224 -0.78 16.45 4.35
N MET A 225 -1.28 15.22 4.19
CA MET A 225 -2.68 14.93 3.87
C MET A 225 -3.22 13.81 4.77
N GLU A 226 -4.53 13.77 4.96
CA GLU A 226 -5.19 12.61 5.60
C GLU A 226 -5.30 11.46 4.59
N SER A 227 -5.11 10.24 5.06
CA SER A 227 -5.30 9.04 4.23
C SER A 227 -6.77 8.92 3.78
N PRO A 228 -7.04 8.57 2.51
CA PRO A 228 -8.40 8.43 2.01
C PRO A 228 -9.14 7.23 2.60
N ILE A 229 -8.43 6.30 3.20
CA ILE A 229 -8.99 5.11 3.84
C ILE A 229 -8.40 4.91 5.23
N LEU A 230 -9.22 4.38 6.11
CA LEU A 230 -8.79 4.04 7.47
C LEU A 230 -7.80 2.87 7.45
N GLY A 231 -6.87 2.91 8.39
CA GLY A 231 -5.97 1.81 8.69
C GLY A 231 -6.65 0.59 9.28
N ALA A 232 -5.85 -0.36 9.73
CA ALA A 232 -6.34 -1.50 10.47
C ALA A 232 -7.12 -1.03 11.72
N GLU A 233 -8.16 -1.78 12.07
CA GLU A 233 -8.99 -1.53 13.25
C GLU A 233 -9.70 -0.16 13.28
N GLY A 234 -9.65 0.59 12.17
CA GLY A 234 -10.34 1.88 12.03
C GLY A 234 -9.53 3.10 12.47
N ASN A 235 -8.21 2.98 12.63
CA ASN A 235 -7.35 4.12 12.89
C ASN A 235 -7.33 5.11 11.72
N ARG A 236 -7.41 6.41 12.04
CA ARG A 236 -7.06 7.46 11.07
C ARG A 236 -5.56 7.45 10.87
N GLU A 237 -5.15 7.57 9.63
CA GLU A 237 -3.76 7.60 9.21
C GLU A 237 -3.51 8.83 8.34
N PHE A 238 -2.25 9.23 8.23
CA PHE A 238 -1.87 10.44 7.51
C PHE A 238 -0.69 10.14 6.59
N LEU A 239 -0.56 10.90 5.52
CA LEU A 239 0.53 10.79 4.56
C LEU A 239 1.31 12.08 4.55
N LEU A 240 2.60 11.98 4.81
CA LEU A 240 3.56 13.07 4.67
C LEU A 240 4.35 12.90 3.38
N HIS A 241 4.43 13.97 2.59
CA HIS A 241 5.38 14.09 1.50
C HIS A 241 6.51 15.00 1.94
N ALA A 242 7.76 14.60 1.71
CA ALA A 242 8.91 15.42 2.05
C ALA A 242 9.95 15.48 0.94
N ARG A 243 10.67 16.61 0.90
CA ARG A 243 11.79 16.88 0.00
C ARG A 243 12.92 17.59 0.72
N SER A 244 14.15 17.45 0.21
CA SER A 244 15.31 18.15 0.74
C SER A 244 15.13 19.68 0.64
N ASP A 245 15.46 20.40 1.71
CA ASP A 245 15.44 21.85 1.78
C ASP A 245 16.43 22.48 0.78
N ALA A 246 17.57 21.85 0.55
CA ALA A 246 18.55 22.28 -0.45
C ALA A 246 17.95 22.32 -1.87
N LEU A 247 17.12 21.35 -2.22
CA LEU A 247 16.44 21.31 -3.52
C LEU A 247 15.39 22.41 -3.65
N LEU A 248 14.64 22.68 -2.58
CA LEU A 248 13.63 23.74 -2.56
C LEU A 248 14.26 25.13 -2.71
N ALA A 249 15.38 25.38 -2.02
CA ALA A 249 16.14 26.63 -2.13
C ALA A 249 16.67 26.85 -3.56
N THR A 250 17.20 25.82 -4.22
CA THR A 250 17.70 25.90 -5.59
C THR A 250 16.59 26.24 -6.59
N LYS A 251 15.39 25.64 -6.43
CA LYS A 251 14.24 25.95 -7.30
C LYS A 251 13.68 27.35 -7.08
N ALA A 252 13.67 27.84 -5.84
CA ALA A 252 13.23 29.21 -5.52
C ALA A 252 14.19 30.27 -6.08
N ALA A 253 15.47 29.99 -6.18
CA ALA A 253 16.48 30.90 -6.76
C ALA A 253 16.49 30.93 -8.30
N ALA A 254 15.83 29.97 -8.96
CA ALA A 254 15.76 29.84 -10.42
C ALA A 254 14.52 30.50 -11.05
N HIS A 255 13.65 31.13 -10.25
CA HIS A 255 12.45 31.89 -10.65
C HIS A 255 12.58 33.33 -10.19
#